data_963bcb53a13b4055d9a6cda881ea089b
#
_entry.id   963bcb53a13b4055d9a6cda881ea089b
#
_cell.length_a   1.000
_cell.length_b   1.000
_cell.length_c   1.000
_cell.angle_alpha   90.00
_cell.angle_beta   90.00
_cell.angle_gamma   90.00
#
_symmetry.space_group_name_H-M   'P 1'
#
loop_
_entity.id
_entity.type
_entity.pdbx_description
1 polymer ?
#
loop_
_entity_poly.entity_id
_entity_poly.type
_entity_poly.pdbx_seq_one_letter_code
_entity_poly.pdbx_strand_id
1 'polypeptide(L)'
;MSQLLSTMTVDERRAFAEAKNAEFIGQSPEKALEYFLNAFPSSSALSSSLSYEDQAITDMMVKIRKDARIFTLDTGRQFPETYDLIDRTNMQYGIKIEVFFPDFHKVQEMVRKHGINLFYDSVELRHLCCNIRKVEPLKRALEGVEVWISGLRREQSVTRASMQMVEYDAVDNVIKLNPLILWTEQQVKDYVKANGVPYNKLHDQGFPSIGCQPCTRAVKPGEDIRAGRWWWEDPDHRECGLHSRK
;
A
#
# COMPACT_ATOMS: atom_id res chain seq x y z
N MET A 1 -8.65 17.78 22.37
CA MET A 1 -7.29 17.26 22.17
C MET A 1 -7.42 15.77 21.94
N SER A 2 -7.06 15.24 20.77
CA SER A 2 -7.01 13.79 20.60
C SER A 2 -5.89 13.27 21.50
N GLN A 3 -6.18 12.26 22.29
CA GLN A 3 -5.18 11.52 23.04
C GLN A 3 -4.28 10.84 22.04
N LEU A 4 -2.95 11.00 22.15
CA LEU A 4 -1.99 10.32 21.29
C LEU A 4 -2.21 8.80 21.41
N LEU A 5 -2.38 8.10 20.29
CA LEU A 5 -2.56 6.64 20.29
C LEU A 5 -1.39 5.93 20.98
N SER A 6 -0.20 6.53 20.91
CA SER A 6 1.01 6.05 21.59
C SER A 6 0.87 5.94 23.12
N THR A 7 -0.07 6.68 23.74
CA THR A 7 -0.32 6.62 25.20
C THR A 7 -1.38 5.59 25.59
N MET A 8 -2.08 5.00 24.61
CA MET A 8 -3.11 4.00 24.83
C MET A 8 -2.53 2.61 25.00
N THR A 9 -3.16 1.79 25.83
CA THR A 9 -2.91 0.35 25.90
C THR A 9 -3.35 -0.34 24.60
N VAL A 10 -2.96 -1.59 24.41
CA VAL A 10 -3.40 -2.40 23.23
C VAL A 10 -4.92 -2.53 23.19
N ASP A 11 -5.56 -2.77 24.33
CA ASP A 11 -7.02 -2.93 24.41
C ASP A 11 -7.75 -1.62 24.10
N GLU A 12 -7.24 -0.49 24.58
CA GLU A 12 -7.80 0.84 24.25
C GLU A 12 -7.66 1.15 22.75
N ARG A 13 -6.55 0.78 22.10
CA ARG A 13 -6.37 0.94 20.65
C ARG A 13 -7.33 0.05 19.85
N ARG A 14 -7.57 -1.19 20.29
CA ARG A 14 -8.57 -2.07 19.68
C ARG A 14 -9.96 -1.48 19.81
N ALA A 15 -10.36 -1.06 21.01
CA ALA A 15 -11.65 -0.44 21.25
C ALA A 15 -11.82 0.85 20.43
N PHE A 16 -10.77 1.67 20.33
CA PHE A 16 -10.77 2.86 19.48
C PHE A 16 -10.98 2.49 18.00
N ALA A 17 -10.25 1.51 17.48
CA ALA A 17 -10.38 1.06 16.10
C ALA A 17 -11.79 0.53 15.81
N GLU A 18 -12.35 -0.29 16.69
CA GLU A 18 -13.71 -0.83 16.58
C GLU A 18 -14.77 0.29 16.59
N ALA A 19 -14.66 1.25 17.49
CA ALA A 19 -15.56 2.40 17.57
C ALA A 19 -15.49 3.25 16.28
N LYS A 20 -14.26 3.52 15.77
CA LYS A 20 -14.06 4.29 14.55
C LYS A 20 -14.49 3.51 13.30
N ASN A 21 -14.31 2.20 13.27
CA ASN A 21 -14.85 1.39 12.21
C ASN A 21 -16.39 1.44 12.18
N ALA A 22 -17.05 1.32 13.32
CA ALA A 22 -18.50 1.43 13.39
C ALA A 22 -19.02 2.81 12.96
N GLU A 23 -18.24 3.87 13.24
CA GLU A 23 -18.59 5.24 12.86
C GLU A 23 -18.45 5.48 11.34
N PHE A 24 -17.37 4.96 10.71
CA PHE A 24 -17.02 5.33 9.33
C PHE A 24 -17.39 4.28 8.30
N ILE A 25 -17.61 3.01 8.67
CA ILE A 25 -17.97 1.97 7.70
C ILE A 25 -19.26 2.34 6.96
N GLY A 26 -19.21 2.36 5.62
CA GLY A 26 -20.34 2.75 4.79
C GLY A 26 -20.49 4.27 4.58
N GLN A 27 -19.65 5.11 5.21
CA GLN A 27 -19.52 6.52 4.86
C GLN A 27 -18.54 6.71 3.68
N SER A 28 -18.46 7.95 3.13
CA SER A 28 -17.51 8.24 2.08
C SER A 28 -16.06 8.15 2.61
N PRO A 29 -15.11 7.70 1.77
CA PRO A 29 -13.68 7.63 2.14
C PRO A 29 -13.14 8.94 2.70
N GLU A 30 -13.56 10.06 2.11
CA GLU A 30 -13.09 11.40 2.47
C GLU A 30 -13.39 11.74 3.92
N LYS A 31 -14.56 11.31 4.47
CA LYS A 31 -14.90 11.58 5.87
C LYS A 31 -13.96 10.89 6.85
N ALA A 32 -13.62 9.64 6.59
CA ALA A 32 -12.65 8.92 7.41
C ALA A 32 -11.26 9.55 7.28
N LEU A 33 -10.82 9.86 6.05
CA LEU A 33 -9.56 10.54 5.81
C LEU A 33 -9.49 11.90 6.50
N GLU A 34 -10.53 12.73 6.41
CA GLU A 34 -10.62 14.04 7.05
C GLU A 34 -10.46 13.91 8.57
N TYR A 35 -11.17 12.97 9.20
CA TYR A 35 -11.05 12.74 10.62
C TYR A 35 -9.62 12.37 11.02
N PHE A 36 -9.04 11.34 10.39
CA PHE A 36 -7.73 10.84 10.80
C PHE A 36 -6.60 11.81 10.47
N LEU A 37 -6.63 12.48 9.33
CA LEU A 37 -5.63 13.47 8.96
C LEU A 37 -5.65 14.71 9.86
N ASN A 38 -6.82 15.12 10.36
CA ASN A 38 -6.94 16.25 11.28
C ASN A 38 -6.65 15.87 12.74
N ALA A 39 -7.03 14.65 13.15
CA ALA A 39 -6.74 14.17 14.51
C ALA A 39 -5.28 13.78 14.72
N PHE A 40 -4.61 13.27 13.67
CA PHE A 40 -3.23 12.75 13.69
C PHE A 40 -2.36 13.38 12.57
N PRO A 41 -2.22 14.72 12.53
CA PRO A 41 -1.67 15.43 11.38
C PRO A 41 -0.21 15.11 11.09
N SER A 42 0.59 14.77 12.10
CA SER A 42 2.02 14.46 12.00
C SER A 42 2.34 12.98 12.09
N SER A 43 1.35 12.15 12.43
CA SER A 43 1.55 10.70 12.63
C SER A 43 0.62 9.83 11.76
N SER A 44 -0.08 10.42 10.78
CA SER A 44 -0.77 9.68 9.72
C SER A 44 0.08 9.62 8.46
N ALA A 45 0.17 8.44 7.81
CA ALA A 45 0.90 8.31 6.57
C ALA A 45 0.23 7.29 5.63
N LEU A 46 0.18 7.61 4.33
CA LEU A 46 -0.20 6.69 3.27
C LEU A 46 1.03 5.93 2.79
N SER A 47 0.98 4.59 2.82
CA SER A 47 1.91 3.75 2.07
C SER A 47 1.39 3.53 0.66
N SER A 48 1.96 4.23 -0.30
CA SER A 48 1.52 4.16 -1.70
C SER A 48 2.33 3.13 -2.48
N SER A 49 1.64 2.15 -3.08
CA SER A 49 2.19 1.29 -4.13
C SER A 49 2.05 1.91 -5.52
N LEU A 50 1.47 3.13 -5.61
CA LEU A 50 1.14 3.83 -6.85
C LEU A 50 0.11 3.07 -7.72
N SER A 51 -0.68 2.20 -7.10
CA SER A 51 -1.86 1.58 -7.73
C SER A 51 -2.98 2.60 -7.95
N TYR A 52 -4.03 2.22 -8.68
CA TYR A 52 -5.22 3.07 -8.83
C TYR A 52 -5.79 3.51 -7.49
N GLU A 53 -5.88 2.58 -6.53
CA GLU A 53 -6.41 2.83 -5.20
C GLU A 53 -5.59 3.88 -4.44
N ASP A 54 -4.27 3.68 -4.42
CA ASP A 54 -3.37 4.58 -3.70
C ASP A 54 -3.32 5.98 -4.34
N GLN A 55 -3.44 6.06 -5.67
CA GLN A 55 -3.53 7.32 -6.37
C GLN A 55 -4.85 8.04 -6.09
N ALA A 56 -5.98 7.33 -6.01
CA ALA A 56 -7.26 7.91 -5.60
C ALA A 56 -7.19 8.45 -4.16
N ILE A 57 -6.59 7.68 -3.22
CA ILE A 57 -6.38 8.13 -1.85
C ILE A 57 -5.43 9.33 -1.79
N THR A 58 -4.35 9.33 -2.59
CA THR A 58 -3.43 10.47 -2.71
C THR A 58 -4.18 11.75 -3.08
N ASP A 59 -5.04 11.70 -4.10
CA ASP A 59 -5.86 12.83 -4.53
C ASP A 59 -6.80 13.32 -3.43
N MET A 60 -7.51 12.40 -2.75
CA MET A 60 -8.39 12.73 -1.63
C MET A 60 -7.61 13.38 -0.48
N MET A 61 -6.47 12.79 -0.08
CA MET A 61 -5.65 13.27 1.03
C MET A 61 -5.12 14.68 0.76
N VAL A 62 -4.60 14.93 -0.44
CA VAL A 62 -4.02 16.24 -0.80
C VAL A 62 -5.08 17.32 -0.88
N LYS A 63 -6.33 17.00 -1.27
CA LYS A 63 -7.47 17.91 -1.23
C LYS A 63 -7.88 18.28 0.20
N ILE A 64 -7.72 17.36 1.15
CA ILE A 64 -8.00 17.58 2.58
C ILE A 64 -6.83 18.32 3.25
N ARG A 65 -5.61 17.80 3.06
CA ARG A 65 -4.38 18.34 3.63
C ARG A 65 -3.23 18.25 2.66
N LYS A 66 -2.75 19.38 2.17
CA LYS A 66 -1.65 19.44 1.20
C LYS A 66 -0.30 18.94 1.75
N ASP A 67 -0.13 18.98 3.07
CA ASP A 67 1.05 18.49 3.80
C ASP A 67 0.91 17.05 4.32
N ALA A 68 -0.12 16.33 3.87
CA ALA A 68 -0.31 14.92 4.23
C ALA A 68 0.89 14.06 3.81
N ARG A 69 1.38 13.23 4.73
CA ARG A 69 2.54 12.38 4.51
C ARG A 69 2.19 11.20 3.61
N ILE A 70 2.89 11.07 2.50
CA ILE A 70 2.77 9.97 1.55
C ILE A 70 4.15 9.40 1.29
N PHE A 71 4.30 8.09 1.38
CA PHE A 71 5.56 7.42 1.07
C PHE A 71 5.36 6.22 0.16
N THR A 72 6.42 5.85 -0.55
CA THR A 72 6.48 4.64 -1.37
C THR A 72 7.76 3.85 -1.07
N LEU A 73 7.75 2.56 -1.38
CA LEU A 73 8.89 1.66 -1.22
C LEU A 73 9.52 1.39 -2.59
N ASP A 74 10.68 1.97 -2.84
CA ASP A 74 11.46 1.58 -4.02
C ASP A 74 12.30 0.35 -3.71
N THR A 75 11.96 -0.75 -4.34
CA THR A 75 12.67 -2.02 -4.19
C THR A 75 13.98 -2.08 -4.98
N GLY A 76 14.28 -1.06 -5.81
CA GLY A 76 15.33 -1.07 -6.82
C GLY A 76 15.03 -2.00 -8.00
N ARG A 77 13.78 -2.45 -8.14
CA ARG A 77 13.30 -3.35 -9.21
C ARG A 77 11.93 -2.92 -9.75
N GLN A 78 11.60 -1.63 -9.66
CA GLN A 78 10.34 -1.09 -10.18
C GLN A 78 10.39 -0.94 -11.71
N PHE A 79 9.21 -0.82 -12.32
CA PHE A 79 9.09 -0.43 -13.73
C PHE A 79 9.46 1.04 -13.91
N PRO A 80 10.02 1.45 -15.06
CA PRO A 80 10.24 2.85 -15.40
C PRO A 80 8.98 3.71 -15.28
N GLU A 81 7.81 3.17 -15.67
CA GLU A 81 6.50 3.82 -15.59
C GLU A 81 6.09 4.14 -14.15
N THR A 82 6.62 3.39 -13.16
CA THR A 82 6.38 3.66 -11.74
C THR A 82 7.15 4.91 -11.28
N TYR A 83 8.41 5.05 -11.70
CA TYR A 83 9.19 6.27 -11.40
C TYR A 83 8.60 7.51 -12.09
N ASP A 84 8.19 7.38 -13.36
CA ASP A 84 7.49 8.43 -14.10
C ASP A 84 6.20 8.87 -13.38
N LEU A 85 5.45 7.92 -12.82
CA LEU A 85 4.24 8.21 -12.07
C LEU A 85 4.52 8.97 -10.76
N ILE A 86 5.60 8.65 -10.03
CA ILE A 86 5.99 9.40 -8.83
C ILE A 86 6.20 10.88 -9.21
N ASP A 87 6.97 11.13 -10.26
CA ASP A 87 7.27 12.49 -10.70
C ASP A 87 6.01 13.24 -11.17
N ARG A 88 5.18 12.63 -12.01
CA ARG A 88 3.90 13.21 -12.46
C ARG A 88 2.95 13.51 -11.29
N THR A 89 2.89 12.64 -10.29
CA THR A 89 2.07 12.84 -9.10
C THR A 89 2.59 14.02 -8.28
N ASN A 90 3.90 14.08 -8.05
CA ASN A 90 4.55 15.18 -7.35
C ASN A 90 4.30 16.53 -8.05
N MET A 91 4.43 16.57 -9.37
CA MET A 91 4.20 17.78 -10.17
C MET A 91 2.72 18.21 -10.13
N GLN A 92 1.79 17.30 -10.33
CA GLN A 92 0.37 17.62 -10.38
C GLN A 92 -0.17 18.18 -9.07
N TYR A 93 0.23 17.60 -7.95
CA TYR A 93 -0.26 18.01 -6.63
C TYR A 93 0.66 19.01 -5.91
N GLY A 94 1.86 19.27 -6.41
CA GLY A 94 2.86 20.10 -5.76
C GLY A 94 3.31 19.54 -4.41
N ILE A 95 3.48 18.21 -4.33
CA ILE A 95 3.93 17.46 -3.15
C ILE A 95 5.27 16.78 -3.40
N LYS A 96 5.79 16.11 -2.38
CA LYS A 96 6.94 15.20 -2.51
C LYS A 96 6.61 13.88 -1.82
N ILE A 97 6.39 12.85 -2.62
CA ILE A 97 6.26 11.48 -2.10
C ILE A 97 7.63 11.07 -1.55
N GLU A 98 7.68 10.64 -0.28
CA GLU A 98 8.90 10.10 0.32
C GLU A 98 9.21 8.73 -0.28
N VAL A 99 10.46 8.48 -0.65
CA VAL A 99 10.88 7.20 -1.23
C VAL A 99 11.81 6.49 -0.26
N PHE A 100 11.39 5.31 0.19
CA PHE A 100 12.20 4.46 1.08
C PHE A 100 12.87 3.35 0.29
N PHE A 101 14.19 3.29 0.40
CA PHE A 101 15.05 2.31 -0.28
C PHE A 101 15.47 1.20 0.68
N PRO A 102 15.74 -0.03 0.18
CA PRO A 102 16.36 -1.08 0.98
C PRO A 102 17.79 -0.72 1.38
N ASP A 103 18.26 -1.33 2.45
CA ASP A 103 19.68 -1.23 2.84
C ASP A 103 20.55 -1.86 1.74
N PHE A 104 21.47 -1.08 1.18
CA PHE A 104 22.26 -1.52 0.04
C PHE A 104 23.25 -2.63 0.40
N HIS A 105 23.77 -2.67 1.63
CA HIS A 105 24.66 -3.74 2.08
C HIS A 105 23.93 -5.09 2.12
N LYS A 106 22.71 -5.11 2.67
CA LYS A 106 21.88 -6.31 2.71
C LYS A 106 21.48 -6.79 1.31
N VAL A 107 21.16 -5.85 0.41
CA VAL A 107 20.87 -6.18 -0.99
C VAL A 107 22.10 -6.77 -1.66
N GLN A 108 23.27 -6.17 -1.48
CA GLN A 108 24.53 -6.64 -2.07
C GLN A 108 24.90 -8.03 -1.56
N GLU A 109 24.79 -8.27 -0.26
CA GLU A 109 25.03 -9.58 0.35
C GLU A 109 24.08 -10.65 -0.18
N MET A 110 22.77 -10.35 -0.19
CA MET A 110 21.75 -11.25 -0.72
C MET A 110 22.04 -11.63 -2.19
N VAL A 111 22.37 -10.65 -3.04
CA VAL A 111 22.66 -10.88 -4.45
C VAL A 111 23.96 -11.67 -4.61
N ARG A 112 25.00 -11.38 -3.84
CA ARG A 112 26.26 -12.12 -3.84
C ARG A 112 26.07 -13.60 -3.49
N LYS A 113 25.18 -13.88 -2.52
CA LYS A 113 24.95 -15.23 -2.00
C LYS A 113 24.00 -16.05 -2.87
N HIS A 114 22.97 -15.44 -3.41
CA HIS A 114 21.85 -16.14 -4.03
C HIS A 114 21.58 -15.73 -5.51
N GLY A 115 22.36 -14.79 -6.05
CA GLY A 115 22.14 -14.26 -7.41
C GLY A 115 21.10 -13.15 -7.48
N ILE A 116 21.08 -12.45 -8.62
CA ILE A 116 20.24 -11.24 -8.82
C ILE A 116 18.76 -11.56 -8.93
N ASN A 117 18.38 -12.77 -9.35
CA ASN A 117 17.02 -13.23 -9.60
C ASN A 117 16.60 -14.38 -8.67
N LEU A 118 17.15 -14.45 -7.48
CA LEU A 118 16.91 -15.50 -6.46
C LEU A 118 15.43 -15.83 -6.21
N PHE A 119 14.54 -14.88 -6.47
CA PHE A 119 13.10 -15.03 -6.27
C PHE A 119 12.41 -16.00 -7.25
N TYR A 120 13.11 -16.45 -8.30
CA TYR A 120 12.64 -17.53 -9.18
C TYR A 120 13.00 -18.93 -8.66
N ASP A 121 13.98 -19.03 -7.77
CA ASP A 121 14.55 -20.33 -7.36
C ASP A 121 13.70 -21.01 -6.29
N SER A 122 13.08 -20.24 -5.37
CA SER A 122 12.13 -20.77 -4.40
C SER A 122 11.26 -19.67 -3.77
N VAL A 123 10.15 -20.09 -3.14
CA VAL A 123 9.24 -19.21 -2.37
C VAL A 123 9.99 -18.56 -1.21
N GLU A 124 10.87 -19.31 -0.51
CA GLU A 124 11.67 -18.81 0.61
C GLU A 124 12.63 -17.70 0.16
N LEU A 125 13.30 -17.88 -0.97
CA LEU A 125 14.21 -16.87 -1.52
C LEU A 125 13.44 -15.66 -2.05
N ARG A 126 12.23 -15.84 -2.58
CA ARG A 126 11.36 -14.74 -2.91
C ARG A 126 10.93 -13.98 -1.64
N HIS A 127 10.59 -14.67 -0.55
CA HIS A 127 10.28 -14.05 0.73
C HIS A 127 11.49 -13.28 1.30
N LEU A 128 12.69 -13.84 1.23
CA LEU A 128 13.93 -13.17 1.62
C LEU A 128 14.12 -11.85 0.82
N CYS A 129 13.95 -11.90 -0.50
CA CYS A 129 14.03 -10.73 -1.36
C CYS A 129 12.98 -9.67 -0.96
N CYS A 130 11.73 -10.08 -0.75
CA CYS A 130 10.65 -9.18 -0.31
C CYS A 130 10.91 -8.61 1.09
N ASN A 131 11.46 -9.40 2.00
CA ASN A 131 11.79 -8.92 3.34
C ASN A 131 12.81 -7.79 3.30
N ILE A 132 13.95 -8.02 2.64
CA ILE A 132 15.03 -7.04 2.54
C ILE A 132 14.58 -5.79 1.76
N ARG A 133 13.85 -5.98 0.64
CA ARG A 133 13.53 -4.88 -0.27
C ARG A 133 12.24 -4.14 0.04
N LYS A 134 11.35 -4.70 0.88
CA LYS A 134 10.04 -4.09 1.19
C LYS A 134 9.74 -4.05 2.68
N VAL A 135 9.83 -5.19 3.38
CA VAL A 135 9.37 -5.28 4.76
C VAL A 135 10.24 -4.43 5.70
N GLU A 136 11.57 -4.49 5.55
CA GLU A 136 12.48 -3.68 6.35
C GLU A 136 12.36 -2.18 6.05
N PRO A 137 12.31 -1.72 4.78
CA PRO A 137 12.02 -0.33 4.47
C PRO A 137 10.66 0.15 5.00
N LEU A 138 9.61 -0.70 4.95
CA LEU A 138 8.31 -0.36 5.52
C LEU A 138 8.39 -0.09 7.01
N LYS A 139 9.08 -0.94 7.77
CA LYS A 139 9.26 -0.73 9.21
C LYS A 139 9.88 0.63 9.52
N ARG A 140 10.92 1.03 8.77
CA ARG A 140 11.52 2.37 8.90
C ARG A 140 10.55 3.49 8.53
N ALA A 141 9.76 3.29 7.48
CA ALA A 141 8.78 4.28 7.04
C ALA A 141 7.64 4.47 8.07
N LEU A 142 7.31 3.43 8.82
CA LEU A 142 6.28 3.45 9.86
C LEU A 142 6.79 3.93 11.23
N GLU A 143 8.07 4.23 11.39
CA GLU A 143 8.58 4.82 12.64
C GLU A 143 7.86 6.14 12.94
N GLY A 144 7.25 6.23 14.12
CA GLY A 144 6.46 7.39 14.55
C GLY A 144 5.08 7.52 13.90
N VAL A 145 4.65 6.58 13.05
CA VAL A 145 3.30 6.54 12.49
C VAL A 145 2.35 5.92 13.50
N GLU A 146 1.23 6.59 13.78
CA GLU A 146 0.13 6.09 14.59
C GLU A 146 -1.04 5.61 13.72
N VAL A 147 -1.23 6.23 12.53
CA VAL A 147 -2.27 5.86 11.57
C VAL A 147 -1.64 5.52 10.23
N TRP A 148 -1.70 4.26 9.88
CA TRP A 148 -1.23 3.74 8.59
C TRP A 148 -2.39 3.63 7.58
N ILE A 149 -2.36 4.48 6.55
CA ILE A 149 -3.38 4.50 5.49
C ILE A 149 -2.91 3.59 4.35
N SER A 150 -3.83 2.79 3.79
CA SER A 150 -3.53 1.90 2.66
C SER A 150 -4.72 1.76 1.69
N GLY A 151 -4.43 1.44 0.43
CA GLY A 151 -5.41 1.27 -0.65
C GLY A 151 -5.99 -0.14 -0.74
N LEU A 152 -6.20 -0.83 0.39
CA LEU A 152 -6.77 -2.17 0.37
C LEU A 152 -8.27 -2.16 0.10
N ARG A 153 -8.74 -3.13 -0.70
CA ARG A 153 -10.16 -3.40 -0.96
C ARG A 153 -10.48 -4.88 -0.71
N ARG A 154 -11.67 -5.17 -0.23
CA ARG A 154 -12.11 -6.56 0.00
C ARG A 154 -12.13 -7.40 -1.28
N GLU A 155 -12.52 -6.81 -2.40
CA GLU A 155 -12.59 -7.49 -3.70
C GLU A 155 -11.23 -7.98 -4.23
N GLN A 156 -10.11 -7.45 -3.74
CA GLN A 156 -8.79 -7.76 -4.31
C GLN A 156 -8.32 -9.19 -4.01
N SER A 157 -8.82 -9.82 -2.95
CA SER A 157 -8.43 -11.17 -2.55
C SER A 157 -9.38 -11.71 -1.49
N VAL A 158 -9.63 -13.04 -1.51
CA VAL A 158 -10.40 -13.75 -0.46
C VAL A 158 -9.79 -13.56 0.93
N THR A 159 -8.47 -13.40 1.02
CA THR A 159 -7.78 -13.15 2.31
C THR A 159 -8.12 -11.79 2.91
N ARG A 160 -8.71 -10.87 2.13
CA ARG A 160 -9.09 -9.52 2.55
C ARG A 160 -10.57 -9.36 2.87
N ALA A 161 -11.38 -10.40 2.69
CA ALA A 161 -12.83 -10.36 2.88
C ALA A 161 -13.25 -9.91 4.28
N SER A 162 -12.46 -10.25 5.32
CA SER A 162 -12.72 -9.90 6.72
C SER A 162 -12.11 -8.56 7.16
N MET A 163 -11.30 -7.89 6.32
CA MET A 163 -10.65 -6.63 6.68
C MET A 163 -11.67 -5.52 6.88
N GLN A 164 -11.38 -4.63 7.80
CA GLN A 164 -12.23 -3.50 8.16
C GLN A 164 -11.70 -2.18 7.57
N MET A 165 -12.55 -1.15 7.56
CA MET A 165 -12.13 0.21 7.18
C MET A 165 -11.12 0.76 8.19
N VAL A 166 -11.40 0.55 9.49
CA VAL A 166 -10.47 0.90 10.57
C VAL A 166 -10.22 -0.34 11.41
N GLU A 167 -8.95 -0.71 11.57
CA GLU A 167 -8.53 -1.88 12.36
C GLU A 167 -7.22 -1.59 13.12
N TYR A 168 -7.01 -2.28 14.23
CA TYR A 168 -5.73 -2.23 14.94
C TYR A 168 -4.80 -3.30 14.38
N ASP A 169 -3.66 -2.87 13.84
CA ASP A 169 -2.58 -3.77 13.41
C ASP A 169 -1.62 -4.00 14.58
N ALA A 170 -1.67 -5.22 15.13
CA ALA A 170 -0.86 -5.61 16.28
C ALA A 170 0.62 -5.84 15.92
N VAL A 171 0.94 -6.10 14.66
CA VAL A 171 2.32 -6.37 14.21
C VAL A 171 3.13 -5.08 14.15
N ASP A 172 2.57 -4.06 13.53
CA ASP A 172 3.20 -2.76 13.39
C ASP A 172 2.75 -1.78 14.50
N ASN A 173 1.81 -2.20 15.39
CA ASN A 173 1.28 -1.44 16.51
C ASN A 173 0.68 -0.08 16.13
N VAL A 174 -0.10 -0.05 15.05
CA VAL A 174 -0.72 1.14 14.47
C VAL A 174 -2.21 0.96 14.29
N ILE A 175 -2.95 2.06 14.14
CA ILE A 175 -4.31 2.03 13.58
C ILE A 175 -4.17 2.01 12.07
N LYS A 176 -4.76 1.00 11.43
CA LYS A 176 -4.78 0.87 9.99
C LYS A 176 -6.09 1.41 9.43
N LEU A 177 -5.99 2.33 8.48
CA LEU A 177 -7.12 2.91 7.77
C LEU A 177 -7.11 2.48 6.32
N ASN A 178 -8.17 1.76 5.92
CA ASN A 178 -8.41 1.29 4.56
C ASN A 178 -9.63 2.01 3.98
N PRO A 179 -9.53 3.26 3.54
CA PRO A 179 -10.70 4.09 3.23
C PRO A 179 -11.53 3.55 2.06
N LEU A 180 -10.91 2.82 1.13
CA LEU A 180 -11.56 2.24 -0.04
C LEU A 180 -12.01 0.78 0.16
N ILE A 181 -12.06 0.27 1.41
CA ILE A 181 -12.26 -1.16 1.72
C ILE A 181 -13.52 -1.76 1.07
N LEU A 182 -14.60 -0.99 0.93
CA LEU A 182 -15.87 -1.39 0.32
C LEU A 182 -16.01 -1.00 -1.16
N TRP A 183 -15.05 -0.27 -1.72
CA TRP A 183 -15.13 0.16 -3.11
C TRP A 183 -14.87 -1.00 -4.08
N THR A 184 -15.61 -1.00 -5.19
CA THR A 184 -15.33 -1.88 -6.33
C THR A 184 -14.16 -1.33 -7.16
N GLU A 185 -13.55 -2.17 -7.98
CA GLU A 185 -12.52 -1.73 -8.93
C GLU A 185 -13.06 -0.64 -9.88
N GLN A 186 -14.31 -0.79 -10.31
CA GLN A 186 -14.94 0.17 -11.19
C GLN A 186 -15.09 1.55 -10.54
N GLN A 187 -15.51 1.59 -9.27
CA GLN A 187 -15.62 2.85 -8.52
C GLN A 187 -14.27 3.57 -8.40
N VAL A 188 -13.17 2.83 -8.18
CA VAL A 188 -11.82 3.42 -8.14
C VAL A 188 -11.44 3.99 -9.51
N LYS A 189 -11.66 3.25 -10.59
CA LYS A 189 -11.37 3.70 -11.97
C LYS A 189 -12.20 4.92 -12.35
N ASP A 190 -13.48 4.93 -11.99
CA ASP A 190 -14.38 6.06 -12.26
C ASP A 190 -13.92 7.32 -11.51
N TYR A 191 -13.52 7.17 -10.24
CA TYR A 191 -12.96 8.27 -9.45
C TYR A 191 -11.69 8.84 -10.09
N VAL A 192 -10.73 7.96 -10.43
CA VAL A 192 -9.46 8.35 -11.07
C VAL A 192 -9.71 9.11 -12.36
N LYS A 193 -10.62 8.62 -13.21
CA LYS A 193 -11.00 9.26 -14.47
C LYS A 193 -11.70 10.60 -14.26
N ALA A 194 -12.69 10.65 -13.37
CA ALA A 194 -13.49 11.84 -13.12
C ALA A 194 -12.67 13.00 -12.54
N ASN A 195 -11.64 12.69 -11.73
CA ASN A 195 -10.79 13.67 -11.08
C ASN A 195 -9.46 13.92 -11.81
N GLY A 196 -9.20 13.28 -12.95
CA GLY A 196 -7.95 13.42 -13.70
C GLY A 196 -6.71 13.00 -12.89
N VAL A 197 -6.87 11.98 -12.04
CA VAL A 197 -5.80 11.49 -11.16
C VAL A 197 -4.72 10.79 -11.99
N PRO A 198 -3.43 11.08 -11.79
CA PRO A 198 -2.35 10.36 -12.47
C PRO A 198 -2.38 8.87 -12.10
N TYR A 199 -2.20 8.01 -13.07
CA TYR A 199 -2.12 6.56 -12.85
C TYR A 199 -1.02 5.92 -13.70
N ASN A 200 -0.66 4.68 -13.36
CA ASN A 200 0.38 3.94 -14.06
C ASN A 200 -0.11 3.45 -15.44
N LYS A 201 0.57 3.88 -16.51
CA LYS A 201 0.20 3.52 -17.89
C LYS A 201 0.27 2.00 -18.19
N LEU A 202 0.95 1.22 -17.36
CA LEU A 202 0.94 -0.24 -17.47
C LEU A 202 -0.46 -0.83 -17.30
N HIS A 203 -1.35 -0.16 -16.59
CA HIS A 203 -2.74 -0.60 -16.47
C HIS A 203 -3.44 -0.68 -17.84
N ASP A 204 -3.14 0.25 -18.75
CA ASP A 204 -3.66 0.24 -20.13
C ASP A 204 -3.05 -0.87 -20.99
N GLN A 205 -1.97 -1.48 -20.53
CA GLN A 205 -1.21 -2.55 -21.20
C GLN A 205 -1.49 -3.94 -20.62
N GLY A 206 -2.58 -4.08 -19.85
CA GLY A 206 -2.99 -5.36 -19.29
C GLY A 206 -2.30 -5.75 -17.97
N PHE A 207 -1.80 -4.77 -17.20
CA PHE A 207 -1.25 -5.01 -15.86
C PHE A 207 -2.24 -4.53 -14.79
N PRO A 208 -3.23 -5.35 -14.37
CA PRO A 208 -4.19 -4.92 -13.35
C PRO A 208 -3.57 -4.82 -11.95
N SER A 209 -2.49 -5.56 -11.68
CA SER A 209 -1.74 -5.53 -10.42
C SER A 209 -0.26 -5.36 -10.72
N ILE A 210 0.33 -4.24 -10.27
CA ILE A 210 1.71 -3.87 -10.53
C ILE A 210 2.56 -4.03 -9.26
N GLY A 211 3.77 -4.56 -9.41
CA GLY A 211 4.79 -4.65 -8.37
C GLY A 211 6.18 -4.58 -8.99
N CYS A 212 7.16 -5.26 -8.40
CA CYS A 212 8.50 -5.34 -9.01
C CYS A 212 8.42 -5.89 -10.43
N GLN A 213 9.14 -5.27 -11.36
CA GLN A 213 9.14 -5.64 -12.77
C GLN A 213 9.37 -7.15 -13.01
N PRO A 214 10.40 -7.81 -12.42
CA PRO A 214 10.63 -9.23 -12.63
C PRO A 214 9.56 -10.14 -11.99
N CYS A 215 8.72 -9.60 -11.11
CA CYS A 215 7.66 -10.34 -10.41
C CYS A 215 6.26 -10.01 -10.94
N THR A 216 6.16 -9.35 -12.10
CA THR A 216 4.88 -8.88 -12.64
C THR A 216 4.87 -9.03 -14.16
N ARG A 217 3.81 -9.66 -14.69
CA ARG A 217 3.51 -9.69 -16.13
C ARG A 217 2.09 -9.16 -16.40
N ALA A 218 1.82 -8.82 -17.64
CA ALA A 218 0.47 -8.59 -18.09
C ALA A 218 -0.37 -9.87 -17.95
N VAL A 219 -1.67 -9.72 -17.70
CA VAL A 219 -2.63 -10.83 -17.68
C VAL A 219 -3.34 -10.93 -19.03
N LYS A 220 -3.73 -12.16 -19.39
CA LYS A 220 -4.53 -12.42 -20.60
C LYS A 220 -6.01 -12.19 -20.29
N PRO A 221 -6.85 -11.90 -21.28
CA PRO A 221 -8.29 -11.85 -21.10
C PRO A 221 -8.81 -13.14 -20.45
N GLY A 222 -9.58 -12.99 -19.35
CA GLY A 222 -10.16 -14.11 -18.60
C GLY A 222 -9.25 -14.69 -17.49
N GLU A 223 -7.99 -14.27 -17.38
CA GLU A 223 -7.15 -14.61 -16.22
C GLU A 223 -7.57 -13.78 -15.00
N ASP A 224 -7.33 -14.35 -13.80
CA ASP A 224 -7.47 -13.61 -12.54
C ASP A 224 -6.59 -12.35 -12.52
N ILE A 225 -7.06 -11.27 -11.88
CA ILE A 225 -6.36 -9.99 -11.80
C ILE A 225 -4.96 -10.08 -11.18
N ARG A 226 -4.70 -11.10 -10.37
CA ARG A 226 -3.40 -11.37 -9.75
C ARG A 226 -2.61 -12.47 -10.45
N ALA A 227 -3.12 -13.08 -11.53
CA ALA A 227 -2.42 -14.12 -12.28
C ALA A 227 -1.05 -13.66 -12.82
N GLY A 228 -0.88 -12.36 -13.04
CA GLY A 228 0.37 -11.74 -13.43
C GLY A 228 1.43 -11.63 -12.31
N ARG A 229 1.06 -11.87 -11.03
CA ARG A 229 1.97 -11.74 -9.89
C ARG A 229 2.56 -13.09 -9.54
N TRP A 230 3.90 -13.19 -9.46
CA TRP A 230 4.62 -14.44 -9.18
C TRP A 230 4.04 -15.61 -9.97
N TRP A 231 3.84 -15.43 -11.27
CA TRP A 231 3.13 -16.36 -12.18
C TRP A 231 3.76 -17.75 -12.25
N TRP A 232 5.00 -17.91 -11.75
CA TRP A 232 5.72 -19.19 -11.67
C TRP A 232 5.46 -19.95 -10.36
N GLU A 233 4.77 -19.35 -9.38
CA GLU A 233 4.42 -19.99 -8.11
C GLU A 233 3.01 -20.57 -8.14
N ASP A 234 2.76 -21.50 -7.21
CA ASP A 234 1.40 -21.98 -6.95
C ASP A 234 0.49 -20.80 -6.51
N PRO A 235 -0.75 -20.72 -7.00
CA PRO A 235 -1.68 -19.66 -6.62
C PRO A 235 -1.84 -19.46 -5.10
N ASP A 236 -1.75 -20.54 -4.30
CA ASP A 236 -1.88 -20.47 -2.84
C ASP A 236 -0.72 -19.74 -2.15
N HIS A 237 0.42 -19.57 -2.82
CA HIS A 237 1.60 -18.87 -2.32
C HIS A 237 1.74 -17.42 -2.83
N ARG A 238 0.86 -16.96 -3.70
CA ARG A 238 0.94 -15.65 -4.37
C ARG A 238 0.48 -14.48 -3.51
N GLU A 239 0.94 -14.39 -2.27
CA GLU A 239 0.65 -13.23 -1.41
C GLU A 239 1.91 -12.41 -1.11
N CYS A 240 1.71 -11.09 -1.00
CA CYS A 240 2.78 -10.18 -0.65
C CYS A 240 3.09 -10.27 0.84
N GLY A 241 4.36 -10.45 1.22
CA GLY A 241 4.79 -10.50 2.62
C GLY A 241 4.47 -9.25 3.46
N LEU A 242 4.00 -8.15 2.84
CA LEU A 242 3.53 -6.97 3.56
C LEU A 242 2.16 -7.18 4.24
N HIS A 243 1.32 -8.10 3.71
CA HIS A 243 -0.05 -8.29 4.17
C HIS A 243 -0.30 -9.68 4.76
N SER A 244 0.67 -10.59 4.65
CA SER A 244 0.62 -11.97 5.16
C SER A 244 1.22 -12.13 6.56
N ARG A 245 1.47 -11.03 7.27
CA ARG A 245 1.99 -11.08 8.63
C ARG A 245 0.87 -11.47 9.59
N LYS A 246 0.88 -12.72 10.03
CA LYS A 246 0.11 -13.23 11.15
C LYS A 246 1.04 -13.35 12.36
#